data_be471c40e6ec77730c2309c09a285f58
#
_entry.id   be471c40e6ec77730c2309c09a285f58
#
_cell.length_a   1.000
_cell.length_b   1.000
_cell.length_c   1.000
_cell.angle_alpha   90.00
_cell.angle_beta   90.00
_cell.angle_gamma   90.00
#
_symmetry.space_group_name_H-M   'P 1'
#
loop_
_entity.id
_entity.type
_entity.pdbx_description
1 polymer ?
#
loop_
_entity_poly.entity_id
_entity_poly.type
_entity_poly.pdbx_seq_one_letter_code
_entity_poly.pdbx_strand_id
1 'polypeptide(L)'
;MDLLKIGNREFSSRLFVGTGKFSSNDLMLQAILASESEMITVAMKRLDTSDAANDDMLKHINREKVQFLPNTSGVRNAEEAILAAQLSRDCFGTNFIKLEIHTDPKYLLPDPIETLKATEVLAKEGFIVLPYIQADPVLCKRLEDVGTAAVMPLGAPIGTNKGLKTKEMLEIIISQSNVPVVIDAGLGAPSHAAEAMEMGADAVLVNTAIAVANDPVEMAKAFKMATEAGRMAYLAGLGETSNHAIASSPLTSFLND
;
A
#
# COMPACT_ATOMS: atom_id res chain seq x y z
N MET A 1 10.65 -18.30 -5.68
CA MET A 1 9.44 -17.49 -5.45
C MET A 1 9.83 -16.03 -5.44
N ASP A 2 9.02 -15.15 -6.02
CA ASP A 2 9.23 -13.69 -6.03
C ASP A 2 8.65 -13.09 -4.74
N LEU A 3 9.36 -13.25 -3.62
CA LEU A 3 8.94 -12.75 -2.31
C LEU A 3 9.24 -11.25 -2.18
N LEU A 4 8.31 -10.52 -1.58
CA LEU A 4 8.50 -9.13 -1.19
C LEU A 4 9.12 -9.08 0.21
N LYS A 5 10.25 -8.41 0.36
CA LYS A 5 10.90 -8.22 1.66
C LYS A 5 10.72 -6.80 2.15
N ILE A 6 10.13 -6.62 3.33
CA ILE A 6 10.04 -5.32 4.02
C ILE A 6 10.57 -5.51 5.44
N GLY A 7 11.62 -4.76 5.78
CA GLY A 7 12.30 -4.92 7.05
C GLY A 7 12.83 -6.34 7.25
N ASN A 8 12.36 -7.00 8.30
CA ASN A 8 12.77 -8.36 8.68
C ASN A 8 11.76 -9.46 8.27
N ARG A 9 10.74 -9.13 7.46
CA ARG A 9 9.69 -10.08 7.06
C ARG A 9 9.59 -10.20 5.55
N GLU A 10 9.24 -11.40 5.10
CA GLU A 10 8.96 -11.72 3.70
C GLU A 10 7.47 -11.96 3.51
N PHE A 11 6.93 -11.53 2.36
CA PHE A 11 5.53 -11.60 1.99
C PHE A 11 5.40 -12.27 0.61
N SER A 12 4.46 -13.18 0.48
CA SER A 12 4.04 -13.74 -0.82
C SER A 12 2.98 -12.86 -1.48
N SER A 13 2.12 -12.24 -0.66
CA SER A 13 1.11 -11.30 -1.13
C SER A 13 1.71 -9.91 -1.35
N ARG A 14 1.35 -9.29 -2.47
CA ARG A 14 1.68 -7.89 -2.80
C ARG A 14 0.47 -6.97 -2.71
N LEU A 15 -0.67 -7.49 -2.25
CA LEU A 15 -1.85 -6.72 -1.89
C LEU A 15 -1.89 -6.54 -0.38
N PHE A 16 -1.82 -5.28 0.08
CA PHE A 16 -2.09 -4.89 1.46
C PHE A 16 -3.48 -4.32 1.58
N VAL A 17 -4.18 -4.58 2.68
CA VAL A 17 -5.57 -4.17 2.86
C VAL A 17 -5.73 -3.32 4.11
N GLY A 18 -6.53 -2.27 3.99
CA GLY A 18 -6.94 -1.47 5.15
C GLY A 18 -8.20 -2.05 5.81
N THR A 19 -8.37 -1.74 7.10
CA THR A 19 -9.52 -2.22 7.90
C THR A 19 -10.61 -1.16 8.07
N GLY A 20 -10.50 0.01 7.44
CA GLY A 20 -11.45 1.11 7.56
C GLY A 20 -12.68 0.98 6.67
N LYS A 21 -13.78 1.67 7.05
CA LYS A 21 -15.00 1.87 6.25
C LYS A 21 -15.87 0.65 5.97
N PHE A 22 -15.54 -0.54 6.39
CA PHE A 22 -16.43 -1.69 6.28
C PHE A 22 -17.70 -1.47 7.12
N SER A 23 -18.83 -1.97 6.62
CA SER A 23 -20.14 -1.86 7.30
C SER A 23 -20.26 -2.74 8.55
N SER A 24 -19.45 -3.81 8.63
CA SER A 24 -19.35 -4.67 9.82
C SER A 24 -17.97 -5.29 9.94
N ASN A 25 -17.62 -5.74 11.14
CA ASN A 25 -16.38 -6.44 11.42
C ASN A 25 -16.32 -7.80 10.71
N ASP A 26 -17.43 -8.52 10.66
CA ASP A 26 -17.53 -9.81 9.96
C ASP A 26 -17.24 -9.67 8.48
N LEU A 27 -17.85 -8.67 7.83
CA LEU A 27 -17.61 -8.41 6.40
C LEU A 27 -16.17 -8.03 6.13
N MET A 28 -15.57 -7.22 7.00
CA MET A 28 -14.16 -6.86 6.92
C MET A 28 -13.27 -8.11 7.02
N LEU A 29 -13.52 -8.98 8.01
CA LEU A 29 -12.76 -10.21 8.18
C LEU A 29 -12.87 -11.11 6.95
N GLN A 30 -14.08 -11.30 6.41
CA GLN A 30 -14.29 -12.09 5.20
C GLN A 30 -13.54 -11.51 3.99
N ALA A 31 -13.56 -10.18 3.81
CA ALA A 31 -12.84 -9.52 2.73
C ALA A 31 -11.31 -9.65 2.89
N ILE A 32 -10.78 -9.51 4.12
CA ILE A 32 -9.36 -9.73 4.40
C ILE A 32 -8.96 -11.17 4.07
N LEU A 33 -9.73 -12.16 4.51
CA LEU A 33 -9.47 -13.56 4.19
C LEU A 33 -9.52 -13.83 2.69
N ALA A 34 -10.51 -13.25 1.99
CA ALA A 34 -10.66 -13.41 0.53
C ALA A 34 -9.54 -12.73 -0.28
N SER A 35 -8.96 -11.65 0.25
CA SER A 35 -7.83 -10.97 -0.36
C SER A 35 -6.50 -11.73 -0.25
N GLU A 36 -6.42 -12.69 0.67
CA GLU A 36 -5.18 -13.37 1.07
C GLU A 36 -4.03 -12.39 1.40
N SER A 37 -4.38 -11.20 1.85
CA SER A 37 -3.40 -10.20 2.25
C SER A 37 -2.62 -10.67 3.49
N GLU A 38 -1.31 -10.57 3.41
CA GLU A 38 -0.41 -10.89 4.53
C GLU A 38 -0.01 -9.66 5.34
N MET A 39 -0.49 -8.46 4.96
CA MET A 39 -0.31 -7.23 5.72
C MET A 39 -1.60 -6.40 5.74
N ILE A 40 -2.05 -6.01 6.94
CA ILE A 40 -3.25 -5.19 7.10
C ILE A 40 -2.97 -3.94 7.93
N THR A 41 -3.55 -2.81 7.52
CA THR A 41 -3.43 -1.58 8.30
C THR A 41 -4.54 -1.47 9.33
N VAL A 42 -4.16 -1.00 10.53
CA VAL A 42 -5.09 -0.78 11.64
C VAL A 42 -4.87 0.62 12.20
N ALA A 43 -5.94 1.43 12.27
CA ALA A 43 -5.85 2.77 12.85
C ALA A 43 -5.80 2.72 14.38
N MET A 44 -4.86 3.46 15.00
CA MET A 44 -4.72 3.56 16.45
C MET A 44 -6.01 4.05 17.14
N LYS A 45 -6.74 4.98 16.53
CA LYS A 45 -8.02 5.49 17.07
C LYS A 45 -9.11 4.41 17.28
N ARG A 46 -8.93 3.21 16.73
CA ARG A 46 -9.83 2.08 16.98
C ARG A 46 -9.53 1.32 18.26
N LEU A 47 -8.42 1.59 18.89
CA LEU A 47 -8.08 1.07 20.22
C LEU A 47 -8.71 1.93 21.31
N ASP A 48 -10.00 2.24 21.21
CA ASP A 48 -10.72 2.79 22.36
C ASP A 48 -10.79 1.67 23.41
N THR A 49 -9.99 1.83 24.45
CA THR A 49 -9.81 0.85 25.54
C THR A 49 -11.09 0.57 26.32
N SER A 50 -12.16 1.29 26.01
CA SER A 50 -13.49 1.10 26.60
C SER A 50 -14.37 0.12 25.81
N ASP A 51 -13.99 -0.26 24.57
CA ASP A 51 -14.82 -1.10 23.69
C ASP A 51 -14.19 -2.48 23.45
N ALA A 52 -14.47 -3.40 24.38
CA ALA A 52 -14.05 -4.81 24.32
C ALA A 52 -14.47 -5.53 23.02
N ALA A 53 -15.45 -4.99 22.27
CA ALA A 53 -15.90 -5.52 21.00
C ALA A 53 -14.90 -5.31 19.86
N ASN A 54 -14.13 -4.21 19.88
CA ASN A 54 -13.09 -3.95 18.86
C ASN A 54 -11.84 -4.82 19.05
N ASP A 55 -11.54 -5.20 20.27
CA ASP A 55 -10.44 -6.10 20.60
C ASP A 55 -10.72 -7.55 20.15
N ASP A 56 -11.99 -7.93 20.11
CA ASP A 56 -12.43 -9.29 19.73
C ASP A 56 -12.22 -9.57 18.23
N MET A 57 -12.32 -8.54 17.38
CA MET A 57 -12.17 -8.67 15.93
C MET A 57 -10.74 -9.02 15.49
N LEU A 58 -9.73 -8.38 16.10
CA LEU A 58 -8.33 -8.63 15.78
C LEU A 58 -7.84 -9.99 16.30
N LYS A 59 -8.55 -10.57 17.29
CA LYS A 59 -8.27 -11.92 17.82
C LYS A 59 -8.52 -13.03 16.80
N HIS A 60 -9.41 -12.81 15.83
CA HIS A 60 -9.73 -13.78 14.78
C HIS A 60 -8.73 -13.77 13.61
N ILE A 61 -7.82 -12.80 13.57
CA ILE A 61 -6.78 -12.72 12.53
C ILE A 61 -5.54 -13.48 13.01
N ASN A 62 -5.11 -14.45 12.21
CA ASN A 62 -3.89 -15.22 12.50
C ASN A 62 -2.65 -14.33 12.35
N ARG A 63 -2.09 -13.87 13.48
CA ARG A 63 -0.92 -12.99 13.54
C ARG A 63 0.38 -13.64 13.04
N GLU A 64 0.45 -14.96 12.96
CA GLU A 64 1.62 -15.64 12.37
C GLU A 64 1.65 -15.45 10.86
N LYS A 65 0.47 -15.41 10.22
CA LYS A 65 0.32 -15.23 8.77
C LYS A 65 0.19 -13.78 8.36
N VAL A 66 -0.50 -12.96 9.16
CA VAL A 66 -0.84 -11.58 8.82
C VAL A 66 -0.06 -10.61 9.69
N GLN A 67 0.75 -9.76 9.06
CA GLN A 67 1.46 -8.65 9.71
C GLN A 67 0.50 -7.49 9.94
N PHE A 68 0.38 -7.05 11.19
CA PHE A 68 -0.28 -5.79 11.48
C PHE A 68 0.64 -4.62 11.16
N LEU A 69 0.08 -3.65 10.47
CA LEU A 69 0.69 -2.38 10.15
C LEU A 69 -0.15 -1.25 10.79
N PRO A 70 0.05 -0.98 12.09
CA PRO A 70 -0.62 0.15 12.74
C PRO A 70 -0.31 1.45 12.01
N ASN A 71 -1.28 2.37 11.96
CA ASN A 71 -1.06 3.68 11.35
C ASN A 71 -1.30 4.83 12.33
N THR A 72 -0.59 5.93 12.11
CA THR A 72 -0.65 7.15 12.93
C THR A 72 -1.71 8.15 12.41
N SER A 73 -2.66 7.71 11.60
CA SER A 73 -3.66 8.59 10.98
C SER A 73 -4.37 9.49 11.99
N GLY A 74 -4.38 10.78 11.68
CA GLY A 74 -5.02 11.82 12.48
C GLY A 74 -4.09 12.63 13.37
N VAL A 75 -2.77 12.34 13.37
CA VAL A 75 -1.75 13.18 13.96
C VAL A 75 -1.40 14.35 13.01
N ARG A 76 -0.82 15.42 13.56
CA ARG A 76 -0.60 16.68 12.83
C ARG A 76 0.87 17.06 12.68
N ASN A 77 1.76 16.45 13.46
CA ASN A 77 3.19 16.74 13.48
C ASN A 77 4.01 15.49 13.84
N ALA A 78 5.32 15.60 13.74
CA ALA A 78 6.25 14.52 14.00
C ALA A 78 6.20 14.02 15.46
N GLU A 79 6.06 14.91 16.43
CA GLU A 79 6.05 14.56 17.86
C GLU A 79 4.83 13.69 18.19
N GLU A 80 3.63 14.08 17.72
CA GLU A 80 2.41 13.29 17.86
C GLU A 80 2.54 11.92 17.17
N ALA A 81 3.17 11.88 15.98
CA ALA A 81 3.37 10.66 15.23
C ALA A 81 4.32 9.68 15.92
N ILE A 82 5.43 10.19 16.48
CA ILE A 82 6.39 9.39 17.23
C ILE A 82 5.73 8.78 18.47
N LEU A 83 5.00 9.58 19.23
CA LEU A 83 4.28 9.09 20.41
C LEU A 83 3.24 8.03 20.02
N ALA A 84 2.45 8.28 18.96
CA ALA A 84 1.46 7.32 18.48
C ALA A 84 2.13 6.01 18.02
N ALA A 85 3.28 6.07 17.36
CA ALA A 85 4.02 4.89 16.94
C ALA A 85 4.53 4.08 18.14
N GLN A 86 5.09 4.74 19.15
CA GLN A 86 5.56 4.10 20.39
C GLN A 86 4.41 3.38 21.11
N LEU A 87 3.27 4.04 21.28
CA LEU A 87 2.05 3.42 21.83
C LEU A 87 1.56 2.24 20.98
N SER A 88 1.64 2.36 19.63
CA SER A 88 1.27 1.27 18.74
C SER A 88 2.14 0.04 18.94
N ARG A 89 3.44 0.20 19.11
CA ARG A 89 4.37 -0.90 19.37
C ARG A 89 3.98 -1.69 20.60
N ASP A 90 3.65 -1.00 21.67
CA ASP A 90 3.24 -1.63 22.93
C ASP A 90 1.89 -2.34 22.78
N CYS A 91 0.91 -1.73 22.10
CA CYS A 91 -0.42 -2.29 21.94
C CYS A 91 -0.47 -3.48 20.97
N PHE A 92 0.26 -3.41 19.87
CA PHE A 92 0.21 -4.44 18.82
C PHE A 92 1.38 -5.45 18.86
N GLY A 93 2.42 -5.19 19.67
CA GLY A 93 3.60 -6.05 19.74
C GLY A 93 4.37 -6.11 18.41
N THR A 94 4.42 -5.02 17.65
CA THR A 94 5.10 -4.95 16.36
C THR A 94 5.88 -3.65 16.19
N ASN A 95 7.03 -3.74 15.49
CA ASN A 95 7.80 -2.56 15.09
C ASN A 95 7.36 -1.98 13.73
N PHE A 96 6.48 -2.64 13.01
CA PHE A 96 5.92 -2.11 11.77
C PHE A 96 5.01 -0.93 12.07
N ILE A 97 5.17 0.16 11.32
CA ILE A 97 4.35 1.36 11.44
C ILE A 97 4.11 2.01 10.08
N LYS A 98 2.85 2.26 9.75
CA LYS A 98 2.49 3.14 8.64
C LYS A 98 2.42 4.57 9.17
N LEU A 99 3.39 5.36 8.78
CA LEU A 99 3.50 6.74 9.23
C LEU A 99 2.64 7.66 8.37
N GLU A 100 1.60 8.22 8.96
CA GLU A 100 0.70 9.19 8.32
C GLU A 100 0.63 10.46 9.16
N ILE A 101 0.97 11.62 8.59
CA ILE A 101 0.87 12.92 9.22
C ILE A 101 0.09 13.86 8.31
N HIS A 102 -1.10 14.29 8.75
CA HIS A 102 -2.02 15.10 7.97
C HIS A 102 -2.27 16.45 8.65
N THR A 103 -1.71 17.52 8.12
CA THR A 103 -1.98 18.88 8.59
C THR A 103 -3.34 19.39 8.11
N ASP A 104 -3.82 18.90 6.97
CA ASP A 104 -5.13 19.22 6.42
C ASP A 104 -6.12 18.05 6.50
N PRO A 105 -7.11 18.09 7.39
CA PRO A 105 -8.08 17.01 7.56
C PRO A 105 -9.06 16.88 6.38
N LYS A 106 -9.15 17.88 5.49
CA LYS A 106 -10.07 17.86 4.36
C LYS A 106 -9.58 17.00 3.21
N TYR A 107 -8.30 17.09 2.89
CA TYR A 107 -7.71 16.36 1.76
C TYR A 107 -6.81 15.21 2.17
N LEU A 108 -6.46 15.11 3.46
CA LEU A 108 -5.61 14.07 4.04
C LEU A 108 -4.28 13.92 3.28
N LEU A 109 -3.74 15.06 2.84
CA LEU A 109 -2.44 15.08 2.18
C LEU A 109 -1.33 15.01 3.23
N PRO A 110 -0.29 14.20 2.98
CA PRO A 110 0.80 14.01 3.92
C PRO A 110 1.72 15.24 3.96
N ASP A 111 2.18 15.60 5.17
CA ASP A 111 3.19 16.63 5.37
C ASP A 111 4.60 16.07 5.12
N PRO A 112 5.35 16.54 4.12
CA PRO A 112 6.65 15.97 3.77
C PRO A 112 7.73 16.25 4.82
N ILE A 113 7.67 17.40 5.49
CA ILE A 113 8.69 17.83 6.45
C ILE A 113 8.54 17.04 7.75
N GLU A 114 7.33 17.00 8.28
CA GLU A 114 7.04 16.28 9.52
C GLU A 114 7.19 14.76 9.33
N THR A 115 6.83 14.23 8.15
CA THR A 115 7.02 12.82 7.82
C THR A 115 8.51 12.45 7.80
N LEU A 116 9.37 13.28 7.19
CA LEU A 116 10.82 13.03 7.16
C LEU A 116 11.42 13.04 8.58
N LYS A 117 11.07 14.04 9.42
CA LYS A 117 11.52 14.14 10.81
C LYS A 117 11.13 12.92 11.64
N ALA A 118 9.83 12.52 11.55
CA ALA A 118 9.34 11.38 12.31
C ALA A 118 9.98 10.07 11.83
N THR A 119 10.18 9.89 10.53
CA THR A 119 10.82 8.71 9.97
C THR A 119 12.24 8.55 10.51
N GLU A 120 13.04 9.63 10.54
CA GLU A 120 14.42 9.60 11.07
C GLU A 120 14.48 9.11 12.51
N VAL A 121 13.60 9.63 13.37
CA VAL A 121 13.56 9.25 14.79
C VAL A 121 13.10 7.81 14.95
N LEU A 122 12.00 7.44 14.30
CA LEU A 122 11.42 6.10 14.42
C LEU A 122 12.34 5.01 13.85
N ALA A 123 13.04 5.27 12.74
CA ALA A 123 14.01 4.34 12.18
C ALA A 123 15.17 4.10 13.16
N LYS A 124 15.70 5.15 13.81
CA LYS A 124 16.73 5.03 14.86
C LYS A 124 16.25 4.27 16.08
N GLU A 125 14.96 4.32 16.40
CA GLU A 125 14.32 3.56 17.48
C GLU A 125 14.00 2.11 17.10
N GLY A 126 14.36 1.67 15.89
CA GLY A 126 14.19 0.30 15.41
C GLY A 126 12.79 0.00 14.85
N PHE A 127 12.00 1.02 14.52
CA PHE A 127 10.76 0.81 13.78
C PHE A 127 11.02 0.46 12.33
N ILE A 128 10.15 -0.37 11.77
CA ILE A 128 10.05 -0.65 10.34
C ILE A 128 9.03 0.33 9.77
N VAL A 129 9.54 1.49 9.34
CA VAL A 129 8.71 2.64 8.95
C VAL A 129 8.30 2.53 7.48
N LEU A 130 7.00 2.65 7.23
CA LEU A 130 6.39 2.74 5.90
C LEU A 130 5.64 4.09 5.80
N PRO A 131 6.29 5.18 5.37
CA PRO A 131 5.70 6.51 5.36
C PRO A 131 4.76 6.71 4.16
N TYR A 132 3.52 7.14 4.43
CA TYR A 132 2.59 7.64 3.43
C TYR A 132 2.98 9.06 3.02
N ILE A 133 3.19 9.27 1.73
CA ILE A 133 3.75 10.50 1.17
C ILE A 133 3.08 10.88 -0.15
N GLN A 134 3.27 12.15 -0.56
CA GLN A 134 3.06 12.54 -1.95
C GLN A 134 4.01 11.73 -2.85
N ALA A 135 3.63 11.57 -4.12
CA ALA A 135 4.53 10.98 -5.11
C ALA A 135 5.66 11.98 -5.47
N ASP A 136 6.59 12.14 -4.54
CA ASP A 136 7.75 13.03 -4.66
C ASP A 136 9.05 12.20 -4.68
N PRO A 137 9.71 12.06 -5.85
CA PRO A 137 10.93 11.28 -5.99
C PRO A 137 12.08 11.77 -5.09
N VAL A 138 12.18 13.09 -4.85
CA VAL A 138 13.24 13.66 -4.00
C VAL A 138 13.00 13.32 -2.53
N LEU A 139 11.75 13.41 -2.08
CA LEU A 139 11.41 13.01 -0.71
C LEU A 139 11.64 11.52 -0.50
N CYS A 140 11.32 10.66 -1.47
CA CYS A 140 11.60 9.22 -1.38
C CYS A 140 13.08 8.95 -1.11
N LYS A 141 13.99 9.61 -1.83
CA LYS A 141 15.45 9.44 -1.58
C LYS A 141 15.87 9.91 -0.20
N ARG A 142 15.33 11.04 0.27
CA ARG A 142 15.61 11.51 1.64
C ARG A 142 15.11 10.55 2.71
N LEU A 143 13.96 9.91 2.48
CA LEU A 143 13.42 8.90 3.39
C LEU A 143 14.28 7.63 3.39
N GLU A 144 14.82 7.21 2.24
CA GLU A 144 15.81 6.13 2.17
C GLU A 144 17.05 6.48 3.00
N ASP A 145 17.59 7.69 2.85
CA ASP A 145 18.80 8.15 3.56
C ASP A 145 18.64 8.14 5.10
N VAL A 146 17.43 8.36 5.62
CA VAL A 146 17.14 8.32 7.05
C VAL A 146 16.67 6.94 7.55
N GLY A 147 16.62 5.92 6.67
CA GLY A 147 16.42 4.53 7.04
C GLY A 147 14.97 4.02 7.00
N THR A 148 14.12 4.56 6.12
CA THR A 148 12.79 3.97 5.89
C THR A 148 12.89 2.53 5.38
N ALA A 149 11.93 1.70 5.72
CA ALA A 149 11.90 0.29 5.27
C ALA A 149 11.20 0.09 3.93
N ALA A 150 10.35 1.03 3.54
CA ALA A 150 9.66 1.12 2.26
C ALA A 150 9.21 2.57 2.06
N VAL A 151 8.78 2.96 0.87
CA VAL A 151 8.09 4.23 0.61
C VAL A 151 6.67 3.96 0.14
N MET A 152 5.71 4.78 0.59
CA MET A 152 4.29 4.62 0.26
C MET A 152 3.73 5.87 -0.45
N PRO A 153 4.17 6.13 -1.69
CA PRO A 153 3.65 7.25 -2.47
C PRO A 153 2.19 7.04 -2.86
N LEU A 154 1.38 8.10 -2.80
CA LEU A 154 -0.03 8.05 -3.18
C LEU A 154 -0.21 7.98 -4.71
N GLY A 155 -1.18 7.17 -5.15
CA GLY A 155 -1.69 7.21 -6.52
C GLY A 155 -2.64 8.39 -6.74
N ALA A 156 -3.51 8.65 -5.76
CA ALA A 156 -4.39 9.81 -5.66
C ALA A 156 -4.77 10.00 -4.17
N PRO A 157 -5.34 11.15 -3.76
CA PRO A 157 -5.70 11.38 -2.36
C PRO A 157 -6.61 10.29 -1.77
N ILE A 158 -6.44 10.02 -0.47
CA ILE A 158 -7.15 8.98 0.27
C ILE A 158 -8.67 9.02 0.00
N GLY A 159 -9.26 7.88 -0.31
CA GLY A 159 -10.71 7.72 -0.45
C GLY A 159 -11.31 8.28 -1.73
N THR A 160 -10.49 8.75 -2.68
CA THR A 160 -10.99 9.37 -3.92
C THR A 160 -11.28 8.38 -5.06
N ASN A 161 -10.74 7.17 -5.01
CA ASN A 161 -10.88 6.12 -6.03
C ASN A 161 -10.49 6.57 -7.47
N LYS A 162 -9.62 7.58 -7.60
CA LYS A 162 -9.26 8.22 -8.88
C LYS A 162 -8.17 7.49 -9.67
N GLY A 163 -7.57 6.45 -9.10
CA GLY A 163 -6.48 5.69 -9.71
C GLY A 163 -5.12 6.38 -9.63
N LEU A 164 -4.25 6.06 -10.56
CA LEU A 164 -2.85 6.50 -10.59
C LEU A 164 -2.69 7.91 -11.21
N LYS A 165 -3.17 8.94 -10.51
CA LYS A 165 -3.08 10.33 -10.99
C LYS A 165 -1.67 10.91 -10.92
N THR A 166 -0.78 10.24 -10.22
CA THR A 166 0.64 10.61 -10.05
C THR A 166 1.57 9.67 -10.84
N LYS A 167 1.06 8.98 -11.85
CA LYS A 167 1.74 7.90 -12.59
C LYS A 167 3.17 8.25 -13.00
N GLU A 168 3.40 9.39 -13.65
CA GLU A 168 4.72 9.80 -14.11
C GLU A 168 5.74 9.93 -12.96
N MET A 169 5.28 10.44 -11.80
CA MET A 169 6.15 10.54 -10.62
C MET A 169 6.40 9.16 -10.00
N LEU A 170 5.39 8.28 -10.01
CA LEU A 170 5.53 6.90 -9.52
C LEU A 170 6.54 6.11 -10.37
N GLU A 171 6.54 6.26 -11.70
CA GLU A 171 7.52 5.64 -12.59
C GLU A 171 8.95 6.07 -12.24
N ILE A 172 9.17 7.37 -11.96
CA ILE A 172 10.48 7.87 -11.52
C ILE A 172 10.86 7.24 -10.15
N ILE A 173 9.93 7.22 -9.19
CA ILE A 173 10.17 6.64 -7.86
C ILE A 173 10.55 5.17 -7.99
N ILE A 174 9.76 4.38 -8.71
CA ILE A 174 10.00 2.94 -8.90
C ILE A 174 11.36 2.69 -9.55
N SER A 175 11.72 3.47 -10.57
CA SER A 175 12.97 3.26 -11.31
C SER A 175 14.24 3.52 -10.50
N GLN A 176 14.17 4.34 -9.45
CA GLN A 176 15.35 4.76 -8.69
C GLN A 176 15.35 4.32 -7.22
N SER A 177 14.26 3.71 -6.73
CA SER A 177 14.15 3.32 -5.32
C SER A 177 15.08 2.14 -5.00
N ASN A 178 15.74 2.22 -3.82
CA ASN A 178 16.51 1.11 -3.26
C ASN A 178 15.74 0.35 -2.17
N VAL A 179 14.54 0.82 -1.84
CA VAL A 179 13.62 0.19 -0.90
C VAL A 179 12.31 -0.13 -1.61
N PRO A 180 11.50 -1.07 -1.11
CA PRO A 180 10.21 -1.38 -1.71
C PRO A 180 9.30 -0.16 -1.87
N VAL A 181 8.65 -0.07 -3.03
CA VAL A 181 7.65 0.97 -3.36
C VAL A 181 6.27 0.36 -3.25
N VAL A 182 5.49 0.84 -2.29
CA VAL A 182 4.09 0.42 -2.08
C VAL A 182 3.17 1.56 -2.52
N ILE A 183 2.44 1.40 -3.61
CA ILE A 183 1.49 2.43 -4.04
C ILE A 183 0.28 2.40 -3.12
N ASP A 184 0.06 3.52 -2.42
CA ASP A 184 -1.00 3.67 -1.43
C ASP A 184 -2.00 4.75 -1.85
N ALA A 185 -3.24 4.59 -1.43
CA ALA A 185 -4.34 5.53 -1.65
C ALA A 185 -4.74 5.80 -3.12
N GLY A 186 -6.00 6.10 -3.29
CA GLY A 186 -6.58 6.48 -4.58
C GLY A 186 -6.90 5.33 -5.52
N LEU A 187 -6.42 4.10 -5.27
CA LEU A 187 -6.74 2.92 -6.07
C LEU A 187 -8.23 2.59 -5.92
N GLY A 188 -9.00 2.72 -6.99
CA GLY A 188 -10.47 2.61 -6.97
C GLY A 188 -11.02 1.44 -7.76
N ALA A 189 -10.16 0.74 -8.51
CA ALA A 189 -10.55 -0.42 -9.31
C ALA A 189 -9.41 -1.45 -9.37
N PRO A 190 -9.70 -2.74 -9.55
CA PRO A 190 -8.67 -3.77 -9.75
C PRO A 190 -7.67 -3.44 -10.87
N SER A 191 -8.13 -2.83 -11.96
CA SER A 191 -7.25 -2.38 -13.06
C SER A 191 -6.17 -1.38 -12.62
N HIS A 192 -6.43 -0.54 -11.62
CA HIS A 192 -5.41 0.37 -11.08
C HIS A 192 -4.32 -0.40 -10.32
N ALA A 193 -4.68 -1.49 -9.63
CA ALA A 193 -3.71 -2.35 -8.98
C ALA A 193 -2.86 -3.11 -10.00
N ALA A 194 -3.48 -3.64 -11.06
CA ALA A 194 -2.75 -4.29 -12.16
C ALA A 194 -1.76 -3.31 -12.81
N GLU A 195 -2.21 -2.10 -13.17
CA GLU A 195 -1.36 -1.05 -13.76
C GLU A 195 -0.18 -0.69 -12.83
N ALA A 196 -0.43 -0.52 -11.54
CA ALA A 196 0.60 -0.25 -10.55
C ALA A 196 1.69 -1.35 -10.52
N MET A 197 1.27 -2.60 -10.54
CA MET A 197 2.17 -3.75 -10.53
C MET A 197 2.91 -3.93 -11.87
N GLU A 198 2.25 -3.65 -13.00
CA GLU A 198 2.87 -3.64 -14.34
C GLU A 198 3.96 -2.57 -14.47
N MET A 199 3.81 -1.43 -13.80
CA MET A 199 4.85 -0.38 -13.70
C MET A 199 6.07 -0.83 -12.91
N GLY A 200 5.99 -1.92 -12.15
CA GLY A 200 7.07 -2.44 -11.31
C GLY A 200 6.98 -2.04 -9.83
N ALA A 201 5.84 -1.51 -9.37
CA ALA A 201 5.64 -1.35 -7.94
C ALA A 201 5.81 -2.69 -7.20
N ASP A 202 6.28 -2.64 -5.96
CA ASP A 202 6.52 -3.84 -5.16
C ASP A 202 5.24 -4.37 -4.51
N ALA A 203 4.32 -3.47 -4.17
CA ALA A 203 3.00 -3.80 -3.63
C ALA A 203 2.01 -2.64 -3.82
N VAL A 204 0.76 -2.91 -3.54
CA VAL A 204 -0.31 -1.91 -3.46
C VAL A 204 -1.04 -2.03 -2.14
N LEU A 205 -1.53 -0.89 -1.60
CA LEU A 205 -2.41 -0.87 -0.45
C LEU A 205 -3.78 -0.32 -0.84
N VAL A 206 -4.82 -1.12 -0.59
CA VAL A 206 -6.21 -0.80 -0.95
C VAL A 206 -7.10 -0.92 0.28
N ASN A 207 -7.96 0.07 0.49
CA ASN A 207 -8.97 0.04 1.54
C ASN A 207 -10.35 0.44 1.02
N THR A 208 -10.55 1.72 0.72
CA THR A 208 -11.87 2.29 0.39
C THR A 208 -12.56 1.53 -0.74
N ALA A 209 -11.85 1.24 -1.83
CA ALA A 209 -12.44 0.57 -3.01
C ALA A 209 -12.99 -0.82 -2.69
N ILE A 210 -12.38 -1.54 -1.76
CA ILE A 210 -12.88 -2.83 -1.29
C ILE A 210 -14.04 -2.61 -0.31
N ALA A 211 -13.83 -1.79 0.71
CA ALA A 211 -14.76 -1.66 1.84
C ALA A 211 -16.12 -1.08 1.46
N VAL A 212 -16.20 -0.22 0.44
CA VAL A 212 -17.45 0.44 -0.02
C VAL A 212 -18.07 -0.23 -1.25
N ALA A 213 -17.50 -1.32 -1.74
CA ALA A 213 -18.09 -2.08 -2.85
C ALA A 213 -19.43 -2.69 -2.43
N ASN A 214 -20.31 -2.97 -3.40
CA ASN A 214 -21.56 -3.69 -3.13
C ASN A 214 -21.29 -5.09 -2.56
N ASP A 215 -20.22 -5.73 -2.99
CA ASP A 215 -19.70 -6.98 -2.46
C ASP A 215 -18.20 -6.82 -2.15
N PRO A 216 -17.84 -6.47 -0.91
CA PRO A 216 -16.44 -6.30 -0.50
C PRO A 216 -15.62 -7.58 -0.60
N VAL A 217 -16.22 -8.76 -0.44
CA VAL A 217 -15.51 -10.04 -0.49
C VAL A 217 -15.09 -10.35 -1.91
N GLU A 218 -16.01 -10.22 -2.88
CA GLU A 218 -15.69 -10.42 -4.29
C GLU A 218 -14.75 -9.31 -4.81
N MET A 219 -14.89 -8.08 -4.34
CA MET A 219 -13.97 -7.00 -4.69
C MET A 219 -12.55 -7.25 -4.17
N ALA A 220 -12.40 -7.80 -2.97
CA ALA A 220 -11.10 -8.19 -2.41
C ALA A 220 -10.41 -9.28 -3.26
N LYS A 221 -11.15 -10.31 -3.71
CA LYS A 221 -10.65 -11.31 -4.65
C LYS A 221 -10.21 -10.69 -5.98
N ALA A 222 -11.02 -9.78 -6.52
CA ALA A 222 -10.72 -9.09 -7.77
C ALA A 222 -9.42 -8.27 -7.67
N PHE A 223 -9.20 -7.55 -6.56
CA PHE A 223 -7.95 -6.84 -6.32
C PHE A 223 -6.76 -7.78 -6.16
N LYS A 224 -6.90 -8.91 -5.46
CA LYS A 224 -5.87 -9.94 -5.37
C LYS A 224 -5.45 -10.41 -6.77
N MET A 225 -6.41 -10.88 -7.56
CA MET A 225 -6.16 -11.40 -8.92
C MET A 225 -5.49 -10.35 -9.81
N ALA A 226 -5.92 -9.09 -9.73
CA ALA A 226 -5.34 -7.99 -10.50
C ALA A 226 -3.89 -7.68 -10.08
N THR A 227 -3.61 -7.69 -8.79
CA THR A 227 -2.26 -7.49 -8.24
C THR A 227 -1.32 -8.60 -8.70
N GLU A 228 -1.78 -9.86 -8.63
CA GLU A 228 -1.02 -11.02 -9.09
C GLU A 228 -0.77 -10.97 -10.61
N ALA A 229 -1.81 -10.67 -11.40
CA ALA A 229 -1.70 -10.57 -12.85
C ALA A 229 -0.72 -9.47 -13.30
N GLY A 230 -0.80 -8.27 -12.68
CA GLY A 230 0.12 -7.17 -12.99
C GLY A 230 1.57 -7.52 -12.62
N ARG A 231 1.79 -8.19 -11.48
CA ARG A 231 3.15 -8.65 -11.12
C ARG A 231 3.68 -9.71 -12.08
N MET A 232 2.84 -10.65 -12.48
CA MET A 232 3.22 -11.67 -13.46
C MET A 232 3.59 -11.02 -14.81
N ALA A 233 2.82 -10.03 -15.27
CA ALA A 233 3.09 -9.30 -16.50
C ALA A 233 4.43 -8.54 -16.43
N TYR A 234 4.69 -7.85 -15.33
CA TYR A 234 5.96 -7.16 -15.08
C TYR A 234 7.16 -8.11 -15.16
N LEU A 235 7.09 -9.26 -14.46
CA LEU A 235 8.16 -10.26 -14.46
C LEU A 235 8.36 -10.95 -15.81
N ALA A 236 7.28 -11.13 -16.57
CA ALA A 236 7.35 -11.68 -17.92
C ALA A 236 7.96 -10.71 -18.95
N GLY A 237 7.92 -9.42 -18.65
CA GLY A 237 8.32 -8.36 -19.56
C GLY A 237 7.18 -7.99 -20.51
N LEU A 238 6.72 -6.73 -20.42
CA LEU A 238 5.71 -6.18 -21.32
C LEU A 238 6.30 -5.97 -22.71
N GLY A 239 5.50 -6.19 -23.75
CA GLY A 239 5.87 -5.87 -25.12
C GLY A 239 6.07 -4.37 -25.30
N GLU A 240 7.01 -3.98 -26.16
CA GLU A 240 7.27 -2.58 -26.49
C GLU A 240 6.05 -1.93 -27.15
N THR A 241 5.76 -0.70 -26.74
CA THR A 241 4.73 0.12 -27.43
C THR A 241 5.31 0.69 -28.72
N SER A 242 4.53 0.66 -29.80
CA SER A 242 4.91 1.24 -31.10
C SER A 242 3.85 2.21 -31.61
N ASN A 243 4.33 3.30 -32.22
CA ASN A 243 3.46 4.26 -32.92
C ASN A 243 3.02 3.76 -34.31
N HIS A 244 3.58 2.66 -34.78
CA HIS A 244 3.27 2.06 -36.07
C HIS A 244 2.74 0.64 -35.90
N ALA A 245 1.81 0.25 -36.77
CA ALA A 245 1.34 -1.13 -36.82
C ALA A 245 2.47 -2.06 -37.29
N ILE A 246 2.70 -3.12 -36.51
CA ILE A 246 3.63 -4.21 -36.85
C ILE A 246 2.79 -5.45 -37.11
N ALA A 247 2.87 -5.98 -38.34
CA ALA A 247 2.12 -7.17 -38.71
C ALA A 247 2.57 -8.38 -37.89
N SER A 248 1.62 -9.04 -37.21
CA SER A 248 1.88 -10.26 -36.42
C SER A 248 1.95 -11.54 -37.32
N SER A 249 1.55 -11.43 -38.57
CA SER A 249 1.60 -12.52 -39.57
C SER A 249 2.12 -11.95 -40.89
N PRO A 250 2.84 -12.74 -41.72
CA PRO A 250 3.21 -12.34 -43.06
C PRO A 250 1.94 -12.27 -43.92
N LEU A 251 1.39 -11.05 -44.09
CA LEU A 251 0.08 -10.82 -44.69
C LEU A 251 0.03 -11.15 -46.20
N THR A 252 1.18 -11.22 -46.86
CA THR A 252 1.19 -11.30 -48.34
C THR A 252 2.31 -12.17 -48.91
N SER A 253 3.06 -12.93 -48.11
CA SER A 253 4.15 -13.77 -48.64
C SER A 253 3.68 -14.84 -49.63
N PHE A 254 2.41 -15.27 -49.54
CA PHE A 254 1.79 -16.25 -50.44
C PHE A 254 1.23 -15.63 -51.72
N LEU A 255 1.20 -14.30 -51.82
CA LEU A 255 0.72 -13.58 -53.01
C LEU A 255 1.86 -13.22 -54.01
N ASN A 256 3.09 -13.49 -53.63
CA ASN A 256 4.29 -13.16 -54.42
C ASN A 256 4.93 -14.40 -55.08
N ASP A 257 4.26 -15.55 -55.07
CA ASP A 257 4.64 -16.76 -55.83
C ASP A 257 3.86 -16.88 -57.15
#